data_1ce00d5f4b2f3293019288ac80af973e
#
_entry.id   1ce00d5f4b2f3293019288ac80af973e
#
_cell.length_a   1.000
_cell.length_b   1.000
_cell.length_c   1.000
_cell.angle_alpha   90.00
_cell.angle_beta   90.00
_cell.angle_gamma   90.00
#
_symmetry.space_group_name_H-M   'P 1'
#
loop_
_entity.id
_entity.type
_entity.pdbx_description
1 polymer ?
#
loop_
_entity_poly.entity_id
_entity_poly.type
_entity_poly.pdbx_seq_one_letter_code
_entity_poly.pdbx_strand_id
1 'polypeptide(L)'
;MIIWLYVEHVFLNKMSNETILYIDLNRLVKNFYYLKSKLKTETKIIAVVKAFAYGHGDIEIAKKLEQLDIYGFWVTDFEEGVGLRKGGVKGRIIVANPGMKSYDIIIKYNLDIVIYNNQLLDLYSYKKQPINAHLKFNTGMNRYGFNQIELENVVKKIQKNPHISIHSICTHLASSEKKVTENFTLEQIKKFEKITANFEDLIGGKILKHILNTHGVINYSKHQMDMVRLGIGLYGSGNDKNLKPISCLKSVITQIRTINAGDSVGYGNSYMAKKNMTIGVVPVGYADGLNRQLSNHIGKVIINNELCYIIGKISMGTFCVDISNIIASEGDEVEIFGDNISVVEMAEKLNTIPYELYSTLNRRIKRVYS
;
A
#
# COMPACT_ATOMS: atom_id res chain seq x y z
N MET A 1 -1.80 21.89 37.74
CA MET A 1 -3.13 22.02 37.08
C MET A 1 -3.04 21.96 35.56
N ILE A 2 -2.10 22.63 34.90
CA ILE A 2 -1.96 22.62 33.42
C ILE A 2 -1.49 21.27 32.85
N ILE A 3 -0.60 20.56 33.53
CA ILE A 3 -0.10 19.24 33.11
C ILE A 3 -1.20 18.16 33.20
N TRP A 4 -2.08 18.26 34.19
CA TRP A 4 -3.21 17.35 34.37
C TRP A 4 -4.26 17.50 33.25
N LEU A 5 -4.58 18.74 32.87
CA LEU A 5 -5.47 19.05 31.75
C LEU A 5 -4.91 18.59 30.39
N TYR A 6 -3.59 18.64 30.22
CA TYR A 6 -2.94 18.17 28.97
C TYR A 6 -2.95 16.63 28.87
N VAL A 7 -2.74 15.94 30.00
CA VAL A 7 -2.82 14.47 30.06
C VAL A 7 -4.25 13.98 29.86
N GLU A 8 -5.25 14.64 30.49
CA GLU A 8 -6.67 14.33 30.25
C GLU A 8 -7.09 14.61 28.79
N HIS A 9 -6.65 15.72 28.21
CA HIS A 9 -6.98 16.04 26.79
C HIS A 9 -6.36 15.07 25.80
N VAL A 10 -5.14 14.58 26.05
CA VAL A 10 -4.47 13.55 25.26
C VAL A 10 -5.12 12.16 25.49
N PHE A 11 -5.56 11.86 26.71
CA PHE A 11 -6.27 10.62 27.03
C PHE A 11 -7.70 10.62 26.46
N LEU A 12 -8.47 11.72 26.61
CA LEU A 12 -9.81 11.86 26.05
C LEU A 12 -9.81 11.86 24.52
N ASN A 13 -8.81 12.44 23.84
CA ASN A 13 -8.64 12.34 22.40
C ASN A 13 -8.26 10.92 21.90
N LYS A 14 -7.65 10.09 22.76
CA LYS A 14 -7.42 8.67 22.44
C LYS A 14 -8.68 7.80 22.62
N MET A 15 -9.61 8.18 23.47
CA MET A 15 -10.81 7.40 23.81
C MET A 15 -12.08 7.81 23.05
N SER A 16 -12.03 8.84 22.19
CA SER A 16 -13.23 9.38 21.51
C SER A 16 -13.57 8.69 20.18
N ASN A 17 -12.72 7.79 19.67
CA ASN A 17 -12.98 7.07 18.42
C ASN A 17 -13.13 5.58 18.72
N GLU A 18 -14.29 5.04 18.40
CA GLU A 18 -14.60 3.63 18.61
C GLU A 18 -13.91 2.71 17.61
N THR A 19 -13.67 3.21 16.37
CA THR A 19 -12.98 2.46 15.32
C THR A 19 -11.61 3.08 15.05
N ILE A 20 -10.55 2.28 15.25
CA ILE A 20 -9.15 2.73 15.16
C ILE A 20 -8.34 1.72 14.36
N LEU A 21 -7.54 2.21 13.44
CA LEU A 21 -6.45 1.47 12.81
C LEU A 21 -5.15 1.76 13.58
N TYR A 22 -4.71 0.81 14.39
CA TYR A 22 -3.41 0.88 15.07
C TYR A 22 -2.31 0.50 14.09
N ILE A 23 -1.19 1.22 14.11
CA ILE A 23 -0.07 1.04 13.19
C ILE A 23 1.22 1.01 14.00
N ASP A 24 1.89 -0.14 13.95
CA ASP A 24 3.18 -0.38 14.63
C ASP A 24 4.33 0.01 13.69
N LEU A 25 4.93 1.18 13.93
CA LEU A 25 6.07 1.68 13.16
C LEU A 25 7.35 0.89 13.44
N ASN A 26 7.45 0.18 14.58
CA ASN A 26 8.58 -0.67 14.84
C ASN A 26 8.54 -1.96 14.00
N ARG A 27 7.34 -2.51 13.75
CA ARG A 27 7.16 -3.60 12.78
C ARG A 27 7.50 -3.15 11.36
N LEU A 28 7.14 -1.92 10.97
CA LEU A 28 7.56 -1.34 9.69
C LEU A 28 9.09 -1.34 9.53
N VAL A 29 9.80 -0.88 10.56
CA VAL A 29 11.27 -0.87 10.60
C VAL A 29 11.86 -2.29 10.53
N LYS A 30 11.29 -3.23 11.29
CA LYS A 30 11.72 -4.65 11.24
C LYS A 30 11.52 -5.25 9.85
N ASN A 31 10.38 -5.02 9.22
CA ASN A 31 10.11 -5.47 7.86
C ASN A 31 11.08 -4.84 6.85
N PHE A 32 11.39 -3.55 7.00
CA PHE A 32 12.39 -2.87 6.17
C PHE A 32 13.76 -3.55 6.27
N TYR A 33 14.28 -3.76 7.47
CA TYR A 33 15.59 -4.39 7.65
C TYR A 33 15.61 -5.85 7.20
N TYR A 34 14.52 -6.60 7.41
CA TYR A 34 14.38 -7.94 6.89
C TYR A 34 14.47 -7.97 5.35
N LEU A 35 13.77 -7.07 4.67
CA LEU A 35 13.84 -6.98 3.20
C LEU A 35 15.22 -6.47 2.75
N LYS A 36 15.82 -5.51 3.46
CA LYS A 36 17.17 -5.01 3.19
C LYS A 36 18.23 -6.13 3.32
N SER A 37 18.08 -7.05 4.27
CA SER A 37 19.02 -8.18 4.46
C SER A 37 19.07 -9.16 3.28
N LYS A 38 18.07 -9.13 2.37
CA LYS A 38 18.06 -9.93 1.14
C LYS A 38 18.79 -9.25 -0.02
N LEU A 39 19.26 -8.03 0.17
CA LEU A 39 19.88 -7.19 -0.85
C LEU A 39 21.39 -7.09 -0.62
N LYS A 40 22.11 -6.75 -1.68
CA LYS A 40 23.51 -6.34 -1.58
C LYS A 40 23.60 -4.99 -0.86
N THR A 41 24.73 -4.75 -0.23
CA THR A 41 24.94 -3.53 0.59
C THR A 41 24.73 -2.24 -0.19
N GLU A 42 25.16 -2.21 -1.46
CA GLU A 42 25.08 -1.05 -2.36
C GLU A 42 23.70 -0.84 -2.98
N THR A 43 22.78 -1.83 -2.90
CA THR A 43 21.46 -1.74 -3.52
C THR A 43 20.57 -0.72 -2.78
N LYS A 44 20.15 0.31 -3.48
CA LYS A 44 19.32 1.38 -2.95
C LYS A 44 17.85 0.96 -2.88
N ILE A 45 17.14 1.48 -1.90
CA ILE A 45 15.73 1.16 -1.67
C ILE A 45 14.85 2.37 -1.96
N ILE A 46 13.87 2.18 -2.83
CA ILE A 46 12.75 3.11 -3.05
C ILE A 46 11.55 2.58 -2.27
N ALA A 47 11.04 3.35 -1.32
CA ALA A 47 9.87 2.98 -0.54
C ALA A 47 8.58 3.39 -1.26
N VAL A 48 7.66 2.44 -1.47
CA VAL A 48 6.38 2.70 -2.16
C VAL A 48 5.32 3.07 -1.13
N VAL A 49 4.90 4.33 -1.14
CA VAL A 49 3.95 4.91 -0.17
C VAL A 49 2.67 5.46 -0.84
N LYS A 50 2.39 5.01 -2.05
CA LYS A 50 1.18 5.37 -2.80
C LYS A 50 -0.10 4.90 -2.11
N ALA A 51 -1.25 5.43 -2.54
CA ALA A 51 -2.58 5.11 -2.03
C ALA A 51 -2.65 5.26 -0.49
N PHE A 52 -2.22 6.45 0.01
CA PHE A 52 -2.16 6.76 1.43
C PHE A 52 -1.30 5.73 2.21
N ALA A 53 -0.11 5.39 1.67
CA ALA A 53 0.75 4.31 2.16
C ALA A 53 -0.03 3.00 2.35
N TYR A 54 -0.72 2.57 1.27
CA TYR A 54 -1.60 1.39 1.32
C TYR A 54 -2.65 1.49 2.45
N GLY A 55 -3.24 2.67 2.64
CA GLY A 55 -4.24 2.93 3.67
C GLY A 55 -3.71 3.19 5.08
N HIS A 56 -2.39 3.13 5.30
CA HIS A 56 -1.79 3.25 6.63
C HIS A 56 -1.43 4.68 7.04
N GLY A 57 -1.59 5.68 6.14
CA GLY A 57 -1.19 7.06 6.40
C GLY A 57 0.21 7.38 5.86
N ASP A 58 0.24 8.09 4.75
CA ASP A 58 1.43 8.30 3.93
C ASP A 58 2.48 9.17 4.61
N ILE A 59 2.08 10.23 5.32
CA ILE A 59 3.00 11.17 5.94
C ILE A 59 3.79 10.52 7.09
N GLU A 60 3.10 9.84 8.03
CA GLU A 60 3.77 9.23 9.19
C GLU A 60 4.64 8.03 8.78
N ILE A 61 4.16 7.22 7.84
CA ILE A 61 4.94 6.12 7.26
C ILE A 61 6.17 6.67 6.54
N ALA A 62 6.01 7.71 5.70
CA ALA A 62 7.13 8.30 4.98
C ALA A 62 8.16 8.92 5.92
N LYS A 63 7.74 9.70 6.94
CA LYS A 63 8.65 10.26 7.95
C LYS A 63 9.44 9.18 8.70
N LYS A 64 8.78 8.06 9.04
CA LYS A 64 9.48 6.95 9.70
C LYS A 64 10.51 6.30 8.76
N LEU A 65 10.15 6.06 7.51
CA LEU A 65 11.05 5.49 6.51
C LEU A 65 12.18 6.44 6.10
N GLU A 66 11.94 7.76 6.12
CA GLU A 66 12.96 8.79 5.82
C GLU A 66 14.13 8.77 6.83
N GLN A 67 13.91 8.27 8.05
CA GLN A 67 14.94 8.05 9.06
C GLN A 67 15.84 6.84 8.76
N LEU A 68 15.44 6.02 7.79
CA LEU A 68 16.19 4.84 7.35
C LEU A 68 16.96 5.18 6.05
N ASP A 69 17.92 4.34 5.72
CA ASP A 69 18.72 4.51 4.50
C ASP A 69 17.89 4.13 3.25
N ILE A 70 17.01 5.04 2.79
CA ILE A 70 16.24 4.92 1.56
C ILE A 70 16.70 5.93 0.51
N TYR A 71 16.60 5.54 -0.76
CA TYR A 71 16.89 6.43 -1.90
C TYR A 71 15.79 7.47 -2.11
N GLY A 72 14.54 7.11 -1.86
CA GLY A 72 13.39 7.99 -2.03
C GLY A 72 12.06 7.25 -1.93
N PHE A 73 11.00 7.99 -2.20
CA PHE A 73 9.61 7.51 -2.15
C PHE A 73 9.03 7.36 -3.55
N TRP A 74 8.16 6.37 -3.73
CA TRP A 74 7.41 6.16 -4.96
C TRP A 74 5.92 6.34 -4.69
N VAL A 75 5.32 7.30 -5.38
CA VAL A 75 3.89 7.61 -5.34
C VAL A 75 3.24 7.39 -6.71
N THR A 76 1.90 7.36 -6.77
CA THR A 76 1.19 7.17 -8.05
C THR A 76 1.12 8.46 -8.84
N ASP A 77 0.60 9.52 -8.23
CA ASP A 77 0.31 10.80 -8.87
C ASP A 77 0.98 11.97 -8.14
N PHE A 78 0.83 13.16 -8.70
CA PHE A 78 1.46 14.36 -8.15
C PHE A 78 0.79 14.83 -6.86
N GLU A 79 -0.52 14.59 -6.68
CA GLU A 79 -1.27 14.98 -5.48
C GLU A 79 -0.71 14.26 -4.25
N GLU A 80 -0.40 12.97 -4.36
CA GLU A 80 0.28 12.20 -3.31
C GLU A 80 1.66 12.80 -3.00
N GLY A 81 2.43 13.14 -4.04
CA GLY A 81 3.74 13.76 -3.89
C GLY A 81 3.69 15.13 -3.20
N VAL A 82 2.72 15.96 -3.57
CA VAL A 82 2.46 17.26 -2.92
C VAL A 82 2.04 17.07 -1.47
N GLY A 83 1.19 16.08 -1.20
CA GLY A 83 0.77 15.72 0.16
C GLY A 83 1.97 15.41 1.06
N LEU A 84 2.89 14.56 0.60
CA LEU A 84 4.13 14.23 1.31
C LEU A 84 5.01 15.48 1.55
N ARG A 85 5.20 16.34 0.53
CA ARG A 85 5.97 17.58 0.69
C ARG A 85 5.36 18.52 1.72
N LYS A 86 4.03 18.73 1.66
CA LYS A 86 3.30 19.54 2.67
C LYS A 86 3.36 18.91 4.05
N GLY A 87 3.40 17.59 4.14
CA GLY A 87 3.61 16.84 5.37
C GLY A 87 5.03 16.92 5.94
N GLY A 88 5.98 17.57 5.23
CA GLY A 88 7.34 17.82 5.70
C GLY A 88 8.38 16.77 5.24
N VAL A 89 8.02 15.83 4.35
CA VAL A 89 8.96 14.88 3.77
C VAL A 89 9.95 15.62 2.87
N LYS A 90 11.25 15.46 3.12
CA LYS A 90 12.35 16.18 2.44
C LYS A 90 13.02 15.35 1.35
N GLY A 91 13.06 14.03 1.51
CA GLY A 91 13.70 13.08 0.60
C GLY A 91 13.12 13.13 -0.83
N ARG A 92 13.76 12.41 -1.73
CA ARG A 92 13.32 12.29 -3.12
C ARG A 92 11.92 11.69 -3.20
N ILE A 93 11.05 12.28 -4.01
CA ILE A 93 9.68 11.76 -4.27
C ILE A 93 9.52 11.55 -5.76
N ILE A 94 9.26 10.32 -6.17
CA ILE A 94 9.17 9.89 -7.57
C ILE A 94 7.70 9.63 -7.89
N VAL A 95 7.16 10.41 -8.82
CA VAL A 95 5.77 10.32 -9.29
C VAL A 95 5.69 9.37 -10.47
N ALA A 96 5.03 8.23 -10.29
CA ALA A 96 4.94 7.16 -11.29
C ALA A 96 4.07 7.54 -12.50
N ASN A 97 3.07 8.38 -12.30
CA ASN A 97 2.18 8.90 -13.32
C ASN A 97 1.98 10.40 -13.12
N PRO A 98 2.91 11.23 -13.62
CA PRO A 98 2.86 12.68 -13.41
C PRO A 98 1.64 13.33 -14.09
N GLY A 99 1.09 12.70 -15.15
CA GLY A 99 0.02 13.30 -15.95
C GLY A 99 0.54 14.43 -16.87
N MET A 100 -0.35 14.91 -17.73
CA MET A 100 -0.01 15.95 -18.73
C MET A 100 -0.26 17.38 -18.23
N LYS A 101 -1.03 17.56 -17.15
CA LYS A 101 -1.49 18.88 -16.67
C LYS A 101 -0.77 19.35 -15.40
N SER A 102 0.06 18.52 -14.80
CA SER A 102 0.67 18.75 -13.47
C SER A 102 2.05 19.40 -13.53
N TYR A 103 2.54 19.77 -14.72
CA TYR A 103 3.92 20.23 -14.92
C TYR A 103 4.36 21.31 -13.91
N ASP A 104 3.62 22.41 -13.79
CA ASP A 104 3.99 23.53 -12.92
C ASP A 104 3.99 23.14 -11.44
N ILE A 105 3.11 22.24 -11.05
CA ILE A 105 3.03 21.69 -9.67
C ILE A 105 4.24 20.78 -9.40
N ILE A 106 4.60 19.91 -10.33
CA ILE A 106 5.76 19.02 -10.22
C ILE A 106 7.05 19.84 -10.00
N ILE A 107 7.25 20.88 -10.80
CA ILE A 107 8.40 21.78 -10.63
C ILE A 107 8.36 22.50 -9.30
N LYS A 108 7.20 23.09 -8.93
CA LYS A 108 7.04 23.85 -7.68
C LYS A 108 7.38 23.02 -6.43
N TYR A 109 7.01 21.75 -6.42
CA TYR A 109 7.22 20.87 -5.26
C TYR A 109 8.48 20.00 -5.38
N ASN A 110 9.32 20.23 -6.39
CA ASN A 110 10.55 19.48 -6.64
C ASN A 110 10.30 17.96 -6.57
N LEU A 111 9.43 17.48 -7.47
CA LEU A 111 9.10 16.07 -7.59
C LEU A 111 9.83 15.49 -8.80
N ASP A 112 10.40 14.29 -8.64
CA ASP A 112 10.92 13.53 -9.76
C ASP A 112 9.77 12.86 -10.52
N ILE A 113 9.95 12.60 -11.81
CA ILE A 113 8.90 12.03 -12.64
C ILE A 113 9.32 10.72 -13.31
N VAL A 114 8.34 9.87 -13.59
CA VAL A 114 8.53 8.73 -14.49
C VAL A 114 8.05 9.12 -15.89
N ILE A 115 8.96 9.13 -16.86
CA ILE A 115 8.63 9.32 -18.27
C ILE A 115 8.46 7.94 -18.92
N TYR A 116 7.29 7.69 -19.50
CA TYR A 116 6.92 6.38 -20.03
C TYR A 116 6.33 6.41 -21.45
N ASN A 117 6.21 7.60 -22.07
CA ASN A 117 5.77 7.78 -23.44
C ASN A 117 6.34 9.07 -24.04
N ASN A 118 6.26 9.18 -25.37
CA ASN A 118 6.77 10.32 -26.12
C ASN A 118 6.04 11.62 -25.79
N GLN A 119 4.75 11.59 -25.47
CA GLN A 119 3.97 12.81 -25.15
C GLN A 119 4.50 13.48 -23.87
N LEU A 120 4.80 12.71 -22.82
CA LEU A 120 5.43 13.24 -21.61
C LEU A 120 6.83 13.76 -21.91
N LEU A 121 7.64 13.01 -22.65
CA LEU A 121 8.99 13.43 -23.01
C LEU A 121 8.97 14.75 -23.78
N ASP A 122 8.06 14.89 -24.75
CA ASP A 122 7.91 16.11 -25.55
C ASP A 122 7.42 17.29 -24.69
N LEU A 123 6.48 17.09 -23.75
CA LEU A 123 6.03 18.11 -22.82
C LEU A 123 7.18 18.69 -22.00
N TYR A 124 7.97 17.81 -21.35
CA TYR A 124 9.09 18.24 -20.51
C TYR A 124 10.27 18.79 -21.35
N SER A 125 10.46 18.31 -22.58
CA SER A 125 11.42 18.88 -23.53
C SER A 125 11.06 20.31 -23.93
N TYR A 126 9.79 20.59 -24.17
CA TYR A 126 9.30 21.91 -24.58
C TYR A 126 9.43 22.97 -23.47
N LYS A 127 9.12 22.59 -22.23
CA LYS A 127 9.04 23.51 -21.07
C LYS A 127 10.40 24.00 -20.54
N LYS A 128 11.48 23.28 -20.81
CA LYS A 128 12.89 23.64 -20.53
C LYS A 128 13.25 23.96 -19.06
N GLN A 129 12.43 23.58 -18.09
CA GLN A 129 12.83 23.68 -16.68
C GLN A 129 13.61 22.42 -16.26
N PRO A 130 14.62 22.57 -15.39
CA PRO A 130 15.34 21.41 -14.85
C PRO A 130 14.39 20.43 -14.17
N ILE A 131 14.49 19.16 -14.54
CA ILE A 131 13.66 18.08 -13.99
C ILE A 131 14.46 16.79 -13.86
N ASN A 132 14.27 16.10 -12.74
CA ASN A 132 14.78 14.76 -12.54
C ASN A 132 13.77 13.74 -13.07
N ALA A 133 14.23 12.80 -13.86
CA ALA A 133 13.37 11.83 -14.51
C ALA A 133 13.87 10.38 -14.38
N HIS A 134 12.94 9.46 -14.39
CA HIS A 134 13.15 8.01 -14.42
C HIS A 134 12.47 7.47 -15.68
N LEU A 135 13.23 6.86 -16.58
CA LEU A 135 12.65 6.30 -17.80
C LEU A 135 12.03 4.93 -17.54
N LYS A 136 10.84 4.73 -18.04
CA LYS A 136 10.17 3.43 -17.90
C LYS A 136 10.01 2.73 -19.23
N PHE A 137 10.45 1.45 -19.27
CA PHE A 137 10.29 0.56 -20.43
C PHE A 137 9.29 -0.55 -20.16
N ASN A 138 8.52 -0.91 -21.17
CA ASN A 138 7.61 -2.04 -21.13
C ASN A 138 8.36 -3.34 -21.48
N THR A 139 8.39 -4.27 -20.55
CA THR A 139 9.00 -5.57 -20.75
C THR A 139 8.00 -6.73 -20.77
N GLY A 140 6.67 -6.42 -20.71
CA GLY A 140 5.64 -7.45 -20.78
C GLY A 140 4.41 -7.19 -19.91
N MET A 141 4.43 -6.19 -18.99
CA MET A 141 3.25 -5.85 -18.20
C MET A 141 2.18 -5.11 -19.03
N ASN A 142 2.55 -4.50 -20.16
CA ASN A 142 1.66 -3.82 -21.12
C ASN A 142 0.74 -2.75 -20.51
N ARG A 143 1.29 -1.95 -19.58
CA ARG A 143 0.55 -0.87 -18.92
C ARG A 143 1.15 0.50 -19.22
N TYR A 144 2.41 0.73 -18.84
CA TYR A 144 3.17 1.94 -19.07
C TYR A 144 4.60 1.60 -19.46
N GLY A 145 5.24 2.43 -20.27
CA GLY A 145 6.64 2.31 -20.66
C GLY A 145 6.83 2.32 -22.16
N PHE A 146 7.96 2.86 -22.58
CA PHE A 146 8.41 2.80 -23.97
C PHE A 146 8.62 1.34 -24.40
N ASN A 147 8.38 1.05 -25.66
CA ASN A 147 8.79 -0.22 -26.26
C ASN A 147 10.29 -0.16 -26.61
N GLN A 148 10.91 -1.32 -26.70
CA GLN A 148 12.34 -1.42 -27.02
C GLN A 148 12.71 -0.72 -28.35
N ILE A 149 11.83 -0.76 -29.34
CA ILE A 149 12.04 -0.12 -30.65
C ILE A 149 12.13 1.40 -30.57
N GLU A 150 11.60 2.02 -29.52
CA GLU A 150 11.61 3.47 -29.31
C GLU A 150 12.91 3.96 -28.65
N LEU A 151 13.79 3.05 -28.20
CA LEU A 151 14.96 3.35 -27.38
C LEU A 151 15.87 4.41 -28.02
N GLU A 152 16.29 4.25 -29.27
CA GLU A 152 17.16 5.18 -29.94
C GLU A 152 16.55 6.59 -30.05
N ASN A 153 15.26 6.66 -30.38
CA ASN A 153 14.56 7.94 -30.49
C ASN A 153 14.47 8.63 -29.11
N VAL A 154 14.18 7.87 -28.06
CA VAL A 154 14.15 8.39 -26.68
C VAL A 154 15.52 8.96 -26.28
N VAL A 155 16.62 8.22 -26.55
CA VAL A 155 17.97 8.68 -26.25
C VAL A 155 18.31 9.96 -27.03
N LYS A 156 18.04 10.00 -28.34
CA LYS A 156 18.28 11.19 -29.17
C LYS A 156 17.50 12.41 -28.65
N LYS A 157 16.25 12.23 -28.19
CA LYS A 157 15.47 13.32 -27.60
C LYS A 157 16.07 13.80 -26.28
N ILE A 158 16.49 12.91 -25.40
CA ILE A 158 17.09 13.25 -24.10
C ILE A 158 18.40 14.01 -24.30
N GLN A 159 19.29 13.54 -25.18
CA GLN A 159 20.56 14.20 -25.47
C GLN A 159 20.40 15.65 -25.98
N LYS A 160 19.28 15.94 -26.67
CA LYS A 160 18.91 17.29 -27.11
C LYS A 160 18.32 18.17 -26.01
N ASN A 161 18.02 17.61 -24.86
CA ASN A 161 17.29 18.25 -23.77
C ASN A 161 18.04 18.08 -22.43
N PRO A 162 19.20 18.72 -22.24
CA PRO A 162 20.07 18.50 -21.06
C PRO A 162 19.44 18.94 -19.73
N HIS A 163 18.33 19.69 -19.76
CA HIS A 163 17.56 20.06 -18.58
C HIS A 163 16.74 18.87 -18.01
N ILE A 164 16.57 17.78 -18.78
CA ILE A 164 15.96 16.53 -18.30
C ILE A 164 17.09 15.62 -17.81
N SER A 165 17.30 15.60 -16.50
CA SER A 165 18.32 14.73 -15.87
C SER A 165 17.77 13.33 -15.66
N ILE A 166 18.28 12.33 -16.38
CA ILE A 166 17.85 10.95 -16.21
C ILE A 166 18.60 10.29 -15.05
N HIS A 167 17.88 9.98 -13.99
CA HIS A 167 18.42 9.33 -12.79
C HIS A 167 18.41 7.82 -12.86
N SER A 168 17.42 7.24 -13.53
CA SER A 168 17.37 5.79 -13.67
C SER A 168 16.51 5.32 -14.83
N ILE A 169 16.66 4.03 -15.15
CA ILE A 169 15.74 3.27 -16.00
C ILE A 169 15.03 2.23 -15.18
N CYS A 170 13.74 2.02 -15.45
CA CYS A 170 12.94 1.04 -14.72
C CYS A 170 11.96 0.26 -15.61
N THR A 171 11.57 -0.88 -15.11
CA THR A 171 10.39 -1.64 -15.55
C THR A 171 9.63 -2.20 -14.35
N HIS A 172 8.59 -3.00 -14.58
CA HIS A 172 7.81 -3.62 -13.50
C HIS A 172 7.49 -5.06 -13.84
N LEU A 173 7.83 -5.96 -12.91
CA LEU A 173 7.50 -7.38 -13.01
C LEU A 173 5.99 -7.57 -12.81
N ALA A 174 5.36 -8.29 -13.74
CA ALA A 174 3.91 -8.48 -13.71
C ALA A 174 3.47 -9.64 -12.83
N SER A 175 4.35 -10.59 -12.55
CA SER A 175 3.96 -11.85 -11.88
C SER A 175 5.09 -12.44 -11.01
N SER A 176 5.81 -11.60 -10.29
CA SER A 176 6.94 -12.01 -9.45
C SER A 176 6.55 -12.80 -8.19
N GLU A 177 5.26 -12.85 -7.86
CA GLU A 177 4.71 -13.58 -6.71
C GLU A 177 4.40 -15.06 -7.00
N LYS A 178 4.29 -15.46 -8.27
CA LYS A 178 3.82 -16.80 -8.67
C LYS A 178 4.93 -17.62 -9.33
N LYS A 179 5.24 -18.78 -8.76
CA LYS A 179 6.21 -19.72 -9.36
C LYS A 179 5.78 -20.26 -10.73
N VAL A 180 4.47 -20.46 -10.95
CA VAL A 180 3.94 -20.95 -12.21
C VAL A 180 4.24 -20.03 -13.41
N THR A 181 4.53 -18.76 -13.16
CA THR A 181 4.88 -17.74 -14.17
C THR A 181 6.36 -17.34 -14.12
N GLU A 182 7.24 -18.18 -13.56
CA GLU A 182 8.67 -17.89 -13.43
C GLU A 182 9.33 -17.60 -14.77
N ASN A 183 9.06 -18.41 -15.82
CA ASN A 183 9.63 -18.20 -17.16
C ASN A 183 9.29 -16.81 -17.70
N PHE A 184 8.04 -16.38 -17.57
CA PHE A 184 7.62 -15.05 -17.99
C PHE A 184 8.35 -13.93 -17.21
N THR A 185 8.54 -14.12 -15.91
CA THR A 185 9.28 -13.17 -15.07
C THR A 185 10.75 -13.08 -15.51
N LEU A 186 11.40 -14.23 -15.79
CA LEU A 186 12.78 -14.26 -16.27
C LEU A 186 12.93 -13.64 -17.67
N GLU A 187 11.95 -13.82 -18.54
CA GLU A 187 11.92 -13.16 -19.86
C GLU A 187 11.81 -11.64 -19.73
N GLN A 188 10.96 -11.14 -18.78
CA GLN A 188 10.90 -9.70 -18.48
C GLN A 188 12.27 -9.17 -18.02
N ILE A 189 12.98 -9.91 -17.17
CA ILE A 189 14.31 -9.55 -16.66
C ILE A 189 15.30 -9.48 -17.83
N LYS A 190 15.43 -10.53 -18.62
CA LYS A 190 16.32 -10.58 -19.81
C LYS A 190 16.04 -9.44 -20.78
N LYS A 191 14.77 -9.16 -21.06
CA LYS A 191 14.38 -8.06 -21.94
C LYS A 191 14.82 -6.72 -21.37
N PHE A 192 14.69 -6.52 -20.05
CA PHE A 192 15.12 -5.29 -19.40
C PHE A 192 16.66 -5.15 -19.41
N GLU A 193 17.40 -6.21 -19.14
CA GLU A 193 18.86 -6.22 -19.22
C GLU A 193 19.35 -5.81 -20.62
N LYS A 194 18.72 -6.33 -21.67
CA LYS A 194 19.04 -5.94 -23.06
C LYS A 194 18.75 -4.46 -23.34
N ILE A 195 17.58 -3.97 -22.87
CA ILE A 195 17.21 -2.55 -23.04
C ILE A 195 18.22 -1.64 -22.33
N THR A 196 18.61 -1.98 -21.10
CA THR A 196 19.52 -1.16 -20.31
C THR A 196 20.95 -1.19 -20.85
N ALA A 197 21.44 -2.34 -21.33
CA ALA A 197 22.73 -2.42 -22.00
C ALA A 197 22.80 -1.53 -23.24
N ASN A 198 21.81 -1.64 -24.13
CA ASN A 198 21.72 -0.80 -25.32
C ASN A 198 21.59 0.70 -24.98
N PHE A 199 20.88 1.03 -23.90
CA PHE A 199 20.76 2.42 -23.44
C PHE A 199 22.12 2.95 -22.97
N GLU A 200 22.85 2.20 -22.14
CA GLU A 200 24.18 2.56 -21.63
C GLU A 200 25.18 2.75 -22.79
N ASP A 201 25.13 1.88 -23.81
CA ASP A 201 25.96 2.00 -25.01
C ASP A 201 25.65 3.31 -25.78
N LEU A 202 24.37 3.65 -25.94
CA LEU A 202 23.93 4.85 -26.67
C LEU A 202 24.27 6.17 -25.94
N ILE A 203 24.25 6.16 -24.60
CA ILE A 203 24.61 7.38 -23.82
C ILE A 203 26.10 7.45 -23.50
N GLY A 204 26.87 6.37 -23.72
CA GLY A 204 28.29 6.29 -23.38
C GLY A 204 28.56 6.30 -21.88
N GLY A 205 27.68 5.73 -21.05
CA GLY A 205 27.80 5.78 -19.60
C GLY A 205 26.89 4.83 -18.86
N LYS A 206 27.06 4.75 -17.53
CA LYS A 206 26.21 3.93 -16.66
C LYS A 206 24.99 4.70 -16.15
N ILE A 207 23.89 3.98 -15.94
CA ILE A 207 22.64 4.51 -15.43
C ILE A 207 22.09 3.59 -14.32
N LEU A 208 21.48 4.15 -13.28
CA LEU A 208 20.84 3.35 -12.24
C LEU A 208 19.63 2.59 -12.81
N LYS A 209 19.48 1.34 -12.40
CA LYS A 209 18.46 0.41 -12.90
C LYS A 209 17.63 -0.17 -11.76
N HIS A 210 16.30 -0.29 -11.97
CA HIS A 210 15.46 -1.00 -11.00
C HIS A 210 14.29 -1.74 -11.66
N ILE A 211 14.11 -2.99 -11.23
CA ILE A 211 13.09 -3.90 -11.73
C ILE A 211 12.28 -4.52 -10.59
N LEU A 212 12.93 -4.96 -9.49
CA LEU A 212 12.31 -5.74 -8.45
C LEU A 212 11.34 -4.90 -7.59
N ASN A 213 10.13 -5.43 -7.41
CA ASN A 213 9.17 -5.06 -6.37
C ASN A 213 9.39 -5.94 -5.13
N THR A 214 8.53 -5.88 -4.09
CA THR A 214 8.64 -6.72 -2.89
C THR A 214 8.78 -8.22 -3.21
N HIS A 215 7.88 -8.77 -4.03
CA HIS A 215 7.92 -10.19 -4.38
C HIS A 215 9.16 -10.53 -5.23
N GLY A 216 9.59 -9.60 -6.07
CA GLY A 216 10.85 -9.72 -6.80
C GLY A 216 12.05 -9.81 -5.86
N VAL A 217 12.09 -9.03 -4.79
CA VAL A 217 13.15 -9.12 -3.77
C VAL A 217 13.10 -10.45 -3.03
N ILE A 218 11.91 -10.95 -2.69
CA ILE A 218 11.75 -12.23 -1.97
C ILE A 218 12.17 -13.42 -2.86
N ASN A 219 11.71 -13.44 -4.11
CA ASN A 219 11.81 -14.63 -4.96
C ASN A 219 12.98 -14.58 -5.97
N TYR A 220 13.46 -13.39 -6.33
CA TYR A 220 14.41 -13.15 -7.42
C TYR A 220 15.57 -12.22 -7.01
N SER A 221 15.97 -12.20 -5.73
CA SER A 221 16.98 -11.27 -5.20
C SER A 221 18.31 -11.30 -5.99
N LYS A 222 18.70 -12.43 -6.56
CA LYS A 222 19.89 -12.54 -7.43
C LYS A 222 19.85 -11.65 -8.68
N HIS A 223 18.65 -11.21 -9.10
CA HIS A 223 18.45 -10.31 -10.22
C HIS A 223 18.22 -8.85 -9.77
N GLN A 224 18.56 -8.52 -8.52
CA GLN A 224 18.58 -7.14 -8.09
C GLN A 224 19.58 -6.34 -8.92
N MET A 225 19.24 -5.12 -9.23
CA MET A 225 20.10 -4.17 -9.90
C MET A 225 20.53 -3.08 -8.90
N ASP A 226 20.70 -1.86 -9.36
CA ASP A 226 21.16 -0.76 -8.48
C ASP A 226 20.14 -0.36 -7.43
N MET A 227 18.84 -0.57 -7.73
CA MET A 227 17.75 -0.20 -6.82
C MET A 227 16.61 -1.21 -6.83
N VAL A 228 15.80 -1.22 -5.75
CA VAL A 228 14.56 -1.99 -5.62
C VAL A 228 13.41 -1.10 -5.15
N ARG A 229 12.15 -1.52 -5.42
CA ARG A 229 10.95 -0.82 -4.95
C ARG A 229 10.20 -1.68 -3.95
N LEU A 230 10.30 -1.34 -2.67
CA LEU A 230 9.61 -2.05 -1.60
C LEU A 230 8.24 -1.41 -1.35
N GLY A 231 7.18 -2.21 -1.46
CA GLY A 231 5.80 -1.82 -1.19
C GLY A 231 5.18 -2.71 -0.14
N ILE A 232 4.33 -3.65 -0.53
CA ILE A 232 3.50 -4.45 0.36
C ILE A 232 4.26 -5.16 1.48
N GLY A 233 5.51 -5.54 1.26
CA GLY A 233 6.34 -6.17 2.29
C GLY A 233 6.69 -5.23 3.44
N LEU A 234 6.78 -3.92 3.21
CA LEU A 234 6.95 -2.94 4.30
C LEU A 234 5.77 -2.98 5.25
N TYR A 235 4.57 -3.22 4.72
CA TYR A 235 3.31 -3.29 5.48
C TYR A 235 3.01 -4.69 6.05
N GLY A 236 3.96 -5.63 5.89
CA GLY A 236 3.91 -6.94 6.51
C GLY A 236 3.14 -8.01 5.74
N SER A 237 2.86 -7.77 4.46
CA SER A 237 2.29 -8.76 3.55
C SER A 237 3.22 -9.00 2.36
N GLY A 238 3.34 -10.22 1.89
CA GLY A 238 4.27 -10.55 0.80
C GLY A 238 4.55 -12.04 0.65
N ASN A 239 3.68 -12.89 1.23
CA ASN A 239 3.83 -14.36 1.24
C ASN A 239 5.17 -14.82 1.85
N ASP A 240 5.67 -14.09 2.84
CA ASP A 240 6.87 -14.44 3.61
C ASP A 240 6.56 -14.34 5.11
N LYS A 241 6.67 -15.45 5.84
CA LYS A 241 6.34 -15.57 7.26
C LYS A 241 7.16 -14.68 8.20
N ASN A 242 8.29 -14.16 7.72
CA ASN A 242 9.14 -13.25 8.50
C ASN A 242 8.64 -11.79 8.43
N LEU A 243 7.77 -11.47 7.48
CA LEU A 243 7.08 -10.19 7.42
C LEU A 243 5.92 -10.19 8.41
N LYS A 244 5.83 -9.14 9.21
CA LYS A 244 4.77 -8.99 10.22
C LYS A 244 3.81 -7.87 9.84
N PRO A 245 2.48 -8.13 9.81
CA PRO A 245 1.50 -7.07 9.62
C PRO A 245 1.76 -5.90 10.57
N ILE A 246 1.77 -4.69 10.02
CA ILE A 246 2.03 -3.48 10.82
C ILE A 246 0.76 -2.87 11.39
N SER A 247 -0.41 -3.36 10.99
CA SER A 247 -1.69 -2.74 11.34
C SER A 247 -2.69 -3.72 11.91
N CYS A 248 -3.50 -3.19 12.83
CA CYS A 248 -4.62 -3.87 13.46
C CYS A 248 -5.84 -2.94 13.44
N LEU A 249 -6.95 -3.39 12.84
CA LEU A 249 -8.22 -2.65 12.83
C LEU A 249 -9.09 -3.17 13.98
N LYS A 250 -9.40 -2.27 14.91
CA LYS A 250 -10.24 -2.54 16.07
C LYS A 250 -11.44 -1.62 16.10
N SER A 251 -12.52 -2.11 16.67
CA SER A 251 -13.75 -1.38 16.99
C SER A 251 -14.30 -1.84 18.31
N VAL A 252 -15.57 -1.56 18.58
CA VAL A 252 -16.26 -1.98 19.82
C VAL A 252 -17.65 -2.52 19.52
N ILE A 253 -18.25 -3.26 20.47
CA ILE A 253 -19.66 -3.56 20.43
C ILE A 253 -20.43 -2.32 20.89
N THR A 254 -21.32 -1.80 20.06
CA THR A 254 -22.15 -0.63 20.40
C THR A 254 -23.53 -0.99 20.90
N GLN A 255 -24.01 -2.17 20.59
CA GLN A 255 -25.29 -2.68 21.08
C GLN A 255 -25.30 -4.20 21.11
N ILE A 256 -25.91 -4.75 22.15
CA ILE A 256 -26.22 -6.19 22.28
C ILE A 256 -27.74 -6.37 22.21
N ARG A 257 -28.18 -7.39 21.45
CA ARG A 257 -29.58 -7.77 21.33
C ARG A 257 -29.76 -9.28 21.41
N THR A 258 -30.79 -9.73 22.13
CA THR A 258 -31.30 -11.08 21.98
C THR A 258 -32.39 -11.08 20.92
N ILE A 259 -32.33 -12.04 20.01
CA ILE A 259 -33.32 -12.27 18.95
C ILE A 259 -33.85 -13.72 19.06
N ASN A 260 -35.09 -13.93 18.62
CA ASN A 260 -35.76 -15.23 18.67
C ASN A 260 -35.51 -16.04 17.39
N ALA A 261 -35.72 -17.33 17.47
CA ALA A 261 -35.80 -18.18 16.28
C ALA A 261 -36.85 -17.61 15.31
N GLY A 262 -36.48 -17.50 14.04
CA GLY A 262 -37.31 -16.88 12.99
C GLY A 262 -37.09 -15.40 12.80
N ASP A 263 -36.43 -14.68 13.70
CA ASP A 263 -36.07 -13.28 13.48
C ASP A 263 -34.98 -13.13 12.41
N SER A 264 -35.03 -12.04 11.62
CA SER A 264 -34.03 -11.74 10.59
C SER A 264 -33.01 -10.71 11.04
N VAL A 265 -31.79 -10.79 10.48
CA VAL A 265 -30.69 -9.84 10.75
C VAL A 265 -30.27 -9.16 9.45
N GLY A 266 -30.25 -7.83 9.47
CA GLY A 266 -29.73 -7.00 8.39
C GLY A 266 -30.64 -6.87 7.17
N TYR A 267 -30.09 -6.25 6.12
CA TYR A 267 -30.84 -5.94 4.91
C TYR A 267 -31.24 -7.19 4.12
N GLY A 268 -32.49 -7.16 3.60
CA GLY A 268 -33.02 -8.16 2.69
C GLY A 268 -33.20 -9.52 3.34
N ASN A 269 -33.40 -9.56 4.66
CA ASN A 269 -33.62 -10.78 5.45
C ASN A 269 -32.60 -11.88 5.10
N SER A 270 -31.35 -11.48 4.85
CA SER A 270 -30.31 -12.36 4.33
C SER A 270 -29.77 -13.35 5.33
N TYR A 271 -30.13 -13.19 6.62
CA TYR A 271 -29.85 -14.12 7.70
C TYR A 271 -31.12 -14.29 8.52
N MET A 272 -31.49 -15.54 8.80
CA MET A 272 -32.63 -15.91 9.67
C MET A 272 -32.08 -16.69 10.85
N ALA A 273 -32.42 -16.28 12.07
CA ALA A 273 -32.03 -16.95 13.28
C ALA A 273 -32.73 -18.34 13.36
N LYS A 274 -31.94 -19.41 13.43
CA LYS A 274 -32.45 -20.79 13.54
C LYS A 274 -32.84 -21.17 14.98
N LYS A 275 -32.35 -20.44 15.95
CA LYS A 275 -32.57 -20.57 17.39
C LYS A 275 -32.51 -19.18 18.02
N ASN A 276 -32.94 -19.09 19.29
CA ASN A 276 -32.70 -17.87 20.06
C ASN A 276 -31.19 -17.61 20.13
N MET A 277 -30.75 -16.39 19.88
CA MET A 277 -29.34 -16.01 19.84
C MET A 277 -29.09 -14.59 20.33
N THR A 278 -27.89 -14.34 20.78
CA THR A 278 -27.43 -13.01 21.14
C THR A 278 -26.51 -12.48 20.04
N ILE A 279 -26.77 -11.24 19.62
CA ILE A 279 -26.00 -10.57 18.58
C ILE A 279 -25.37 -9.30 19.10
N GLY A 280 -24.15 -8.98 18.62
CA GLY A 280 -23.47 -7.70 18.83
C GLY A 280 -23.49 -6.85 17.57
N VAL A 281 -23.68 -5.54 17.70
CA VAL A 281 -23.59 -4.57 16.61
C VAL A 281 -22.26 -3.84 16.71
N VAL A 282 -21.52 -3.77 15.60
CA VAL A 282 -20.21 -3.14 15.51
C VAL A 282 -20.28 -1.96 14.52
N PRO A 283 -19.81 -0.72 14.89
CA PRO A 283 -19.99 0.49 14.10
C PRO A 283 -18.94 0.63 12.98
N VAL A 284 -18.83 -0.41 12.16
CA VAL A 284 -17.95 -0.45 10.97
C VAL A 284 -18.73 -1.02 9.80
N GLY A 285 -18.65 -0.40 8.64
CA GLY A 285 -19.33 -0.87 7.45
C GLY A 285 -18.53 -0.68 6.17
N TYR A 286 -19.19 -0.86 5.02
CA TYR A 286 -18.50 -0.74 3.74
C TYR A 286 -18.06 0.70 3.42
N ALA A 287 -18.64 1.72 4.04
CA ALA A 287 -18.15 3.10 3.93
C ALA A 287 -16.81 3.33 4.66
N ASP A 288 -16.46 2.42 5.58
CA ASP A 288 -15.15 2.40 6.24
C ASP A 288 -14.09 1.61 5.44
N GLY A 289 -14.53 0.92 4.39
CA GLY A 289 -13.68 0.06 3.58
C GLY A 289 -13.81 -1.43 3.92
N LEU A 290 -14.72 -1.82 4.84
CA LEU A 290 -14.97 -3.22 5.10
C LEU A 290 -15.74 -3.85 3.93
N ASN A 291 -15.14 -4.87 3.29
CA ASN A 291 -15.74 -5.47 2.12
C ASN A 291 -17.08 -6.14 2.44
N ARG A 292 -18.15 -5.77 1.70
CA ARG A 292 -19.51 -6.26 1.93
C ARG A 292 -19.66 -7.77 1.69
N GLN A 293 -18.76 -8.40 0.95
CA GLN A 293 -18.75 -9.85 0.74
C GLN A 293 -18.36 -10.64 2.00
N LEU A 294 -17.83 -9.99 3.05
CA LEU A 294 -17.62 -10.61 4.35
C LEU A 294 -18.92 -10.94 5.11
N SER A 295 -20.08 -10.60 4.56
CA SER A 295 -21.41 -10.90 5.09
C SER A 295 -21.65 -12.41 5.25
N ASN A 296 -22.61 -12.78 6.09
CA ASN A 296 -23.18 -14.14 6.19
C ASN A 296 -22.13 -15.24 6.40
N HIS A 297 -21.41 -15.20 7.51
CA HIS A 297 -20.39 -16.16 7.96
C HIS A 297 -19.10 -16.22 7.14
N ILE A 298 -18.90 -15.40 6.10
CA ILE A 298 -17.61 -15.32 5.38
C ILE A 298 -16.58 -14.58 6.25
N GLY A 299 -16.97 -13.43 6.79
CA GLY A 299 -16.16 -12.67 7.72
C GLY A 299 -16.26 -13.18 9.15
N LYS A 300 -15.19 -12.96 9.89
CA LYS A 300 -15.05 -13.29 11.32
C LYS A 300 -14.32 -12.14 12.01
N VAL A 301 -14.53 -12.01 13.32
CA VAL A 301 -13.87 -11.06 14.22
C VAL A 301 -13.45 -11.76 15.49
N ILE A 302 -12.55 -11.16 16.28
CA ILE A 302 -12.23 -11.64 17.62
C ILE A 302 -12.86 -10.69 18.66
N ILE A 303 -13.54 -11.24 19.64
CA ILE A 303 -14.10 -10.54 20.79
C ILE A 303 -13.75 -11.37 22.03
N ASN A 304 -13.11 -10.77 23.02
CA ASN A 304 -12.67 -11.43 24.26
C ASN A 304 -11.89 -12.75 24.01
N ASN A 305 -11.00 -12.75 23.00
CA ASN A 305 -10.20 -13.88 22.51
C ASN A 305 -11.02 -15.02 21.85
N GLU A 306 -12.31 -14.82 21.60
CA GLU A 306 -13.20 -15.78 20.97
C GLU A 306 -13.55 -15.36 19.55
N LEU A 307 -13.66 -16.35 18.65
CA LEU A 307 -13.99 -16.14 17.25
C LEU A 307 -15.49 -15.97 17.06
N CYS A 308 -15.91 -14.82 16.53
CA CYS A 308 -17.31 -14.51 16.24
C CYS A 308 -17.52 -14.31 14.73
N TYR A 309 -18.60 -14.86 14.18
CA TYR A 309 -18.91 -14.73 12.76
C TYR A 309 -19.80 -13.51 12.48
N ILE A 310 -19.52 -12.84 11.38
CA ILE A 310 -20.40 -11.79 10.85
C ILE A 310 -21.67 -12.44 10.31
N ILE A 311 -22.83 -11.98 10.78
CA ILE A 311 -24.16 -12.45 10.37
C ILE A 311 -24.95 -11.32 9.70
N GLY A 312 -25.81 -11.69 8.77
CA GLY A 312 -26.53 -10.73 7.94
C GLY A 312 -25.59 -9.95 6.99
N LYS A 313 -26.16 -9.04 6.22
CA LYS A 313 -25.39 -8.19 5.31
C LYS A 313 -24.77 -7.02 6.03
N ILE A 314 -23.50 -6.77 5.76
CA ILE A 314 -22.78 -5.56 6.20
C ILE A 314 -23.49 -4.35 5.61
N SER A 315 -23.77 -3.37 6.47
CA SER A 315 -24.39 -2.09 6.16
C SER A 315 -23.34 -1.03 5.80
N MET A 316 -23.78 0.20 5.51
CA MET A 316 -22.88 1.30 5.22
C MET A 316 -21.89 1.59 6.37
N GLY A 317 -22.38 1.60 7.60
CA GLY A 317 -21.59 1.95 8.79
C GLY A 317 -21.64 0.93 9.93
N THR A 318 -22.26 -0.24 9.74
CA THR A 318 -22.36 -1.26 10.80
C THR A 318 -22.38 -2.67 10.23
N PHE A 319 -21.98 -3.64 11.06
CA PHE A 319 -22.25 -5.07 10.85
C PHE A 319 -22.68 -5.73 12.17
N CYS A 320 -23.30 -6.90 12.08
CA CYS A 320 -23.70 -7.71 13.22
C CYS A 320 -22.84 -8.96 13.33
N VAL A 321 -22.60 -9.39 14.56
CA VAL A 321 -21.86 -10.63 14.88
C VAL A 321 -22.67 -11.53 15.80
N ASP A 322 -22.53 -12.84 15.65
CA ASP A 322 -23.07 -13.83 16.58
C ASP A 322 -22.16 -13.92 17.82
N ILE A 323 -22.69 -13.54 18.98
CA ILE A 323 -22.02 -13.60 20.27
C ILE A 323 -22.73 -14.55 21.25
N SER A 324 -23.56 -15.48 20.74
CA SER A 324 -24.38 -16.37 21.58
C SER A 324 -23.57 -17.28 22.49
N ASN A 325 -22.33 -17.58 22.14
CA ASN A 325 -21.49 -18.55 22.87
C ASN A 325 -20.34 -17.86 23.65
N ILE A 326 -20.38 -16.56 23.80
CA ILE A 326 -19.37 -15.78 24.54
C ILE A 326 -20.03 -14.87 25.56
N ILE A 327 -19.29 -14.51 26.60
CA ILE A 327 -19.68 -13.44 27.51
C ILE A 327 -19.11 -12.12 26.90
N ALA A 328 -19.99 -11.19 26.54
CA ALA A 328 -19.62 -9.91 25.99
C ALA A 328 -20.52 -8.80 26.51
N SER A 329 -20.00 -7.59 26.53
CA SER A 329 -20.67 -6.36 26.95
C SER A 329 -20.55 -5.27 25.89
N GLU A 330 -21.47 -4.31 25.89
CA GLU A 330 -21.32 -3.09 25.10
C GLU A 330 -20.05 -2.36 25.53
N GLY A 331 -19.24 -1.91 24.56
CA GLY A 331 -17.91 -1.36 24.79
C GLY A 331 -16.76 -2.36 24.66
N ASP A 332 -17.02 -3.68 24.62
CA ASP A 332 -15.96 -4.67 24.43
C ASP A 332 -15.29 -4.50 23.06
N GLU A 333 -13.96 -4.67 23.06
CA GLU A 333 -13.13 -4.53 21.86
C GLU A 333 -13.40 -5.65 20.84
N VAL A 334 -13.45 -5.25 19.57
CA VAL A 334 -13.64 -6.15 18.42
C VAL A 334 -12.44 -6.02 17.49
N GLU A 335 -11.59 -7.04 17.39
CA GLU A 335 -10.54 -7.09 16.37
C GLU A 335 -11.12 -7.58 15.03
N ILE A 336 -11.08 -6.71 14.03
CA ILE A 336 -11.59 -7.00 12.68
C ILE A 336 -10.51 -7.66 11.84
N PHE A 337 -9.28 -7.14 11.90
CA PHE A 337 -8.06 -7.81 11.43
C PHE A 337 -6.84 -7.30 12.22
N GLY A 338 -5.82 -8.12 12.28
CA GLY A 338 -4.61 -7.83 13.04
C GLY A 338 -3.75 -9.05 13.26
N ASP A 339 -3.37 -9.28 14.51
CA ASP A 339 -2.51 -10.41 14.89
C ASP A 339 -3.28 -11.74 14.92
N ASN A 340 -4.58 -11.70 15.25
CA ASN A 340 -5.42 -12.90 15.37
C ASN A 340 -6.23 -13.18 14.10
N ILE A 341 -6.48 -12.20 13.26
CA ILE A 341 -7.18 -12.32 11.98
C ILE A 341 -6.31 -11.79 10.85
N SER A 342 -5.83 -12.70 10.02
CA SER A 342 -4.94 -12.37 8.90
C SER A 342 -5.68 -11.68 7.77
N VAL A 343 -5.18 -10.50 7.33
CA VAL A 343 -5.67 -9.84 6.12
C VAL A 343 -5.39 -10.69 4.87
N VAL A 344 -4.36 -11.54 4.89
CA VAL A 344 -4.06 -12.45 3.76
C VAL A 344 -5.17 -13.49 3.64
N GLU A 345 -5.54 -14.18 4.73
CA GLU A 345 -6.66 -15.12 4.72
C GLU A 345 -8.00 -14.47 4.38
N MET A 346 -8.21 -13.22 4.86
CA MET A 346 -9.40 -12.44 4.51
C MET A 346 -9.46 -12.17 3.00
N ALA A 347 -8.34 -11.78 2.40
CA ALA A 347 -8.24 -11.53 0.98
C ALA A 347 -8.48 -12.81 0.15
N GLU A 348 -7.93 -13.95 0.57
CA GLU A 348 -8.16 -15.24 -0.07
C GLU A 348 -9.65 -15.62 -0.09
N LYS A 349 -10.35 -15.47 1.05
CA LYS A 349 -11.81 -15.71 1.13
C LYS A 349 -12.63 -14.81 0.21
N LEU A 350 -12.14 -13.62 -0.06
CA LEU A 350 -12.76 -12.64 -0.94
C LEU A 350 -12.31 -12.76 -2.40
N ASN A 351 -11.43 -13.73 -2.72
CA ASN A 351 -10.80 -13.88 -4.02
C ASN A 351 -10.12 -12.58 -4.51
N THR A 352 -9.41 -11.92 -3.60
CA THR A 352 -8.67 -10.69 -3.86
C THR A 352 -7.27 -10.72 -3.21
N ILE A 353 -6.63 -9.57 -3.06
CA ILE A 353 -5.28 -9.42 -2.53
C ILE A 353 -5.25 -8.45 -1.33
N PRO A 354 -4.30 -8.61 -0.37
CA PRO A 354 -4.19 -7.73 0.79
C PRO A 354 -4.06 -6.24 0.44
N TYR A 355 -3.48 -5.91 -0.73
CA TYR A 355 -3.37 -4.54 -1.23
C TYR A 355 -4.72 -3.83 -1.32
N GLU A 356 -5.75 -4.52 -1.83
CA GLU A 356 -7.10 -3.96 -1.96
C GLU A 356 -7.70 -3.69 -0.59
N LEU A 357 -7.65 -4.66 0.30
CA LEU A 357 -8.22 -4.53 1.64
C LEU A 357 -7.61 -3.38 2.43
N TYR A 358 -6.30 -3.19 2.35
CA TYR A 358 -5.62 -2.08 3.01
C TYR A 358 -5.94 -0.73 2.34
N SER A 359 -5.84 -0.65 1.01
CA SER A 359 -5.97 0.62 0.29
C SER A 359 -7.40 1.16 0.24
N THR A 360 -8.41 0.32 0.46
CA THR A 360 -9.82 0.72 0.52
C THR A 360 -10.25 1.22 1.89
N LEU A 361 -9.42 1.07 2.94
CA LEU A 361 -9.72 1.62 4.26
C LEU A 361 -9.90 3.13 4.19
N ASN A 362 -11.10 3.59 4.55
CA ASN A 362 -11.46 5.00 4.45
C ASN A 362 -10.60 5.87 5.38
N ARG A 363 -10.26 7.07 4.93
CA ARG A 363 -9.46 8.04 5.71
C ARG A 363 -10.18 8.55 6.96
N ARG A 364 -11.49 8.34 7.09
CA ARG A 364 -12.26 8.70 8.29
C ARG A 364 -11.93 7.81 9.50
N ILE A 365 -11.46 6.58 9.28
CA ILE A 365 -10.94 5.76 10.38
C ILE A 365 -9.70 6.45 10.96
N LYS A 366 -9.66 6.65 12.26
CA LYS A 366 -8.49 7.22 12.93
C LYS A 366 -7.30 6.26 12.85
N ARG A 367 -6.12 6.77 12.46
CA ARG A 367 -4.84 6.05 12.52
C ARG A 367 -4.12 6.47 13.79
N VAL A 368 -3.63 5.47 14.54
CA VAL A 368 -2.82 5.68 15.75
C VAL A 368 -1.51 4.93 15.56
N TYR A 369 -0.40 5.66 15.70
CA TYR A 369 0.94 5.15 15.45
C TYR A 369 1.68 4.93 16.77
N SER A 370 2.42 3.78 16.86
CA SER A 370 3.25 3.41 18.01
C SER A 370 4.68 3.03 17.60
#